data_92fceec7c2cde9770db9a3b17cc1baf6
#
_entry.id   92fceec7c2cde9770db9a3b17cc1baf6
#
_cell.length_a   1.000
_cell.length_b   1.000
_cell.length_c   1.000
_cell.angle_alpha   90.00
_cell.angle_beta   90.00
_cell.angle_gamma   90.00
#
_symmetry.space_group_name_H-M   'P 1'
#
loop_
_entity.id
_entity.type
_entity.pdbx_description
1 polymer ?
#
loop_
_entity_poly.entity_id
_entity_poly.type
_entity_poly.pdbx_seq_one_letter_code
_entity_poly.pdbx_strand_id
1 'polypeptide(L)'
;MTVSFRFYGYLNDFLPPFRRGSRFRQILRTHWSVKDALAVVGVPHSRVDVVVVNGTPVEFSCVLEDGDRVAVYPRFRSIDLGDIVRAGGRAR
;
A
#
# COMPACT_ATOMS: atom_id res chain seq x y z
N MET A 1 3.35 -19.20 0.52
CA MET A 1 2.43 -18.69 -0.53
C MET A 1 3.03 -17.53 -1.27
N THR A 2 2.60 -17.30 -2.48
CA THR A 2 3.06 -16.18 -3.30
C THR A 2 1.90 -15.23 -3.56
N VAL A 3 2.13 -13.95 -3.27
CA VAL A 3 1.13 -12.90 -3.41
C VAL A 3 1.74 -11.79 -4.25
N SER A 4 0.96 -11.16 -5.12
CA SER A 4 1.46 -10.03 -5.88
C SER A 4 1.00 -8.72 -5.28
N PHE A 5 1.91 -7.73 -5.26
CA PHE A 5 1.66 -6.41 -4.70
C PHE A 5 1.82 -5.32 -5.73
N ARG A 6 1.01 -4.29 -5.60
CA ARG A 6 1.19 -3.01 -6.27
C ARG A 6 0.98 -1.92 -5.24
N PHE A 7 1.99 -1.10 -5.04
CA PHE A 7 1.90 0.06 -4.14
C PHE A 7 1.75 1.33 -4.94
N TYR A 8 0.94 2.24 -4.45
CA TYR A 8 0.62 3.49 -5.15
C TYR A 8 1.17 4.70 -4.41
N GLY A 9 1.35 5.79 -5.15
CA GLY A 9 1.75 7.06 -4.60
C GLY A 9 3.07 6.98 -3.83
N TYR A 10 3.16 7.73 -2.75
CA TYR A 10 4.39 7.82 -1.97
C TYR A 10 4.74 6.54 -1.22
N LEU A 11 3.84 5.55 -1.18
CA LEU A 11 4.19 4.26 -0.58
C LEU A 11 5.36 3.59 -1.30
N ASN A 12 5.56 3.93 -2.57
CA ASN A 12 6.70 3.44 -3.33
C ASN A 12 8.04 3.89 -2.75
N ASP A 13 8.06 4.97 -1.97
CA ASP A 13 9.29 5.45 -1.35
C ASP A 13 9.85 4.47 -0.33
N PHE A 14 9.02 3.58 0.19
CA PHE A 14 9.45 2.54 1.13
C PHE A 14 10.01 1.31 0.44
N LEU A 15 9.90 1.25 -0.89
CA LEU A 15 10.33 0.09 -1.67
C LEU A 15 11.69 0.33 -2.31
N PRO A 16 12.46 -0.75 -2.54
CA PRO A 16 13.67 -0.61 -3.35
C PRO A 16 13.31 -0.15 -4.76
N PRO A 17 14.22 0.59 -5.44
CA PRO A 17 13.90 1.19 -6.74
C PRO A 17 13.34 0.21 -7.78
N PHE A 18 13.82 -1.03 -7.79
CA PHE A 18 13.39 -2.00 -8.80
C PHE A 18 11.94 -2.50 -8.60
N ARG A 19 11.33 -2.18 -7.44
CA ARG A 19 9.94 -2.57 -7.15
C ARG A 19 8.98 -1.40 -7.26
N ARG A 20 9.48 -0.19 -7.39
CA ARG A 20 8.63 1.02 -7.40
C ARG A 20 7.80 1.10 -8.67
N GLY A 21 6.54 1.46 -8.50
CA GLY A 21 5.64 1.73 -9.60
C GLY A 21 5.25 0.54 -10.44
N SER A 22 5.50 -0.67 -9.97
CA SER A 22 5.14 -1.87 -10.71
C SER A 22 4.64 -2.96 -9.77
N ARG A 23 3.95 -3.92 -10.36
CA ARG A 23 3.48 -5.09 -9.60
C ARG A 23 4.64 -6.06 -9.45
N PHE A 24 4.79 -6.59 -8.24
CA PHE A 24 5.83 -7.58 -7.96
C PHE A 24 5.28 -8.70 -7.10
N ARG A 25 5.96 -9.84 -7.09
CA ARG A 25 5.58 -10.99 -6.27
C ARG A 25 6.39 -11.01 -5.00
N GLN A 26 5.73 -11.48 -3.93
CA GLN A 26 6.34 -11.64 -2.63
C GLN A 26 5.99 -13.01 -2.07
N ILE A 27 6.99 -13.73 -1.59
CA ILE A 27 6.76 -15.00 -0.90
C ILE A 27 6.45 -14.69 0.55
N LEU A 28 5.35 -15.25 1.04
CA LEU A 28 4.86 -15.04 2.39
C LEU A 28 4.59 -16.39 3.05
N ARG A 29 4.54 -16.39 4.36
CA ARG A 29 4.08 -17.56 5.10
C ARG A 29 2.57 -17.68 4.95
N THR A 30 2.08 -18.94 4.98
CA THR A 30 0.64 -19.21 4.98
C THR A 30 0.00 -18.59 6.22
N HIS A 31 -1.26 -18.19 6.06
CA HIS A 31 -2.07 -17.57 7.13
C HIS A 31 -1.61 -16.19 7.56
N TRP A 32 -0.69 -15.57 6.85
CA TRP A 32 -0.32 -14.19 7.15
C TRP A 32 -1.42 -13.23 6.71
N SER A 33 -1.64 -12.21 7.54
CA SER A 33 -2.58 -11.14 7.24
C SER A 33 -1.93 -10.09 6.34
N VAL A 34 -2.76 -9.15 5.85
CA VAL A 34 -2.27 -7.97 5.13
C VAL A 34 -1.23 -7.24 5.96
N LYS A 35 -1.49 -7.05 7.26
CA LYS A 35 -0.56 -6.34 8.14
C LYS A 35 0.79 -7.04 8.21
N ASP A 36 0.80 -8.36 8.34
CA ASP A 36 2.03 -9.14 8.35
C ASP A 36 2.80 -8.97 7.05
N ALA A 37 2.09 -9.01 5.94
CA ALA A 37 2.70 -8.88 4.62
C ALA A 37 3.31 -7.50 4.42
N LEU A 38 2.62 -6.44 4.84
CA LEU A 38 3.15 -5.08 4.75
C LEU A 38 4.44 -4.93 5.55
N ALA A 39 4.51 -5.55 6.72
CA ALA A 39 5.70 -5.51 7.55
C ALA A 39 6.90 -6.14 6.85
N VAL A 40 6.69 -7.27 6.18
CA VAL A 40 7.76 -7.97 5.45
C VAL A 40 8.23 -7.15 4.25
N VAL A 41 7.30 -6.53 3.53
CA VAL A 41 7.64 -5.69 2.38
C VAL A 41 8.33 -4.41 2.81
N GLY A 42 8.12 -3.98 4.05
CA GLY A 42 8.75 -2.78 4.60
C GLY A 42 7.90 -1.52 4.48
N VAL A 43 6.60 -1.67 4.29
CA VAL A 43 5.68 -0.52 4.18
C VAL A 43 4.91 -0.39 5.49
N PRO A 44 5.03 0.75 6.19
CA PRO A 44 4.30 0.93 7.46
C PRO A 44 2.80 1.00 7.20
N HIS A 45 2.05 0.16 7.90
CA HIS A 45 0.59 0.13 7.70
C HIS A 45 -0.08 1.44 8.13
N SER A 46 0.57 2.22 9.00
CA SER A 46 0.05 3.52 9.41
C SER A 46 -0.04 4.53 8.27
N ARG A 47 0.68 4.30 7.17
CA ARG A 47 0.66 5.15 5.99
C ARG A 47 -0.32 4.68 4.94
N VAL A 48 -1.00 3.57 5.19
CA VAL A 48 -1.91 2.94 4.23
C VAL A 48 -3.35 3.30 4.57
N ASP A 49 -4.10 3.74 3.56
CA ASP A 49 -5.52 4.04 3.70
C ASP A 49 -6.38 2.83 3.33
N VAL A 50 -6.18 2.33 2.12
CA VAL A 50 -7.02 1.26 1.58
C VAL A 50 -6.14 0.14 1.04
N VAL A 51 -6.53 -1.09 1.35
CA VAL A 51 -5.96 -2.29 0.75
C VAL A 51 -7.05 -3.01 -0.01
N VAL A 52 -6.78 -3.35 -1.26
CA VAL A 52 -7.71 -4.04 -2.14
C VAL A 52 -7.11 -5.39 -2.49
N VAL A 53 -7.83 -6.46 -2.19
CA VAL A 53 -7.40 -7.82 -2.52
C VAL A 53 -8.35 -8.39 -3.57
N ASN A 54 -7.81 -8.70 -4.73
CA ASN A 54 -8.59 -9.23 -5.85
C ASN A 54 -9.81 -8.37 -6.18
N GLY A 55 -9.64 -7.04 -6.10
CA GLY A 55 -10.71 -6.09 -6.42
C GLY A 55 -11.65 -5.75 -5.27
N THR A 56 -11.45 -6.33 -4.09
CA THR A 56 -12.31 -6.08 -2.93
C THR A 56 -11.53 -5.39 -1.82
N PRO A 57 -12.00 -4.25 -1.31
CA PRO A 57 -11.37 -3.61 -0.15
C PRO A 57 -11.44 -4.53 1.07
N VAL A 58 -10.35 -4.59 1.80
CA VAL A 58 -10.23 -5.45 2.98
C VAL A 58 -9.57 -4.70 4.13
N GLU A 59 -9.67 -5.27 5.33
CA GLU A 59 -9.00 -4.74 6.51
C GLU A 59 -7.62 -5.34 6.66
N PHE A 60 -6.80 -4.72 7.51
CA PHE A 60 -5.43 -5.18 7.76
C PHE A 60 -5.39 -6.60 8.33
N SER A 61 -6.44 -7.02 9.01
CA SER A 61 -6.53 -8.37 9.58
C SER A 61 -6.90 -9.45 8.57
N CYS A 62 -7.22 -9.06 7.34
CA CYS A 62 -7.58 -10.02 6.30
C CYS A 62 -6.41 -10.97 6.05
N VAL A 63 -6.69 -12.26 6.12
CA VAL A 63 -5.70 -13.31 5.85
C VAL A 63 -5.57 -13.49 4.35
N LEU A 64 -4.33 -13.46 3.87
CA LEU A 64 -4.05 -13.61 2.44
C LEU A 64 -3.96 -15.07 2.05
N GLU A 65 -4.23 -15.33 0.78
CA GLU A 65 -4.15 -16.67 0.19
C GLU A 65 -3.20 -16.66 -1.00
N ASP A 66 -2.72 -17.85 -1.35
CA ASP A 66 -1.81 -17.98 -2.47
C ASP A 66 -2.46 -17.46 -3.76
N GLY A 67 -1.71 -16.66 -4.49
CA GLY A 67 -2.19 -16.09 -5.75
C GLY A 67 -2.95 -14.79 -5.61
N ASP A 68 -3.16 -14.29 -4.38
CA ASP A 68 -3.87 -13.02 -4.21
C ASP A 68 -3.14 -11.87 -4.88
N ARG A 69 -3.95 -10.93 -5.39
CA ARG A 69 -3.45 -9.69 -5.98
C ARG A 69 -3.83 -8.54 -5.07
N VAL A 70 -2.82 -7.90 -4.51
CA VAL A 70 -3.00 -6.88 -3.48
C VAL A 70 -2.59 -5.53 -4.04
N ALA A 71 -3.49 -4.56 -3.94
CA ALA A 71 -3.23 -3.17 -4.28
C ALA A 71 -3.30 -2.34 -3.01
N VAL A 72 -2.30 -1.50 -2.79
CA VAL A 72 -2.16 -0.75 -1.53
C VAL A 72 -2.09 0.73 -1.83
N TYR A 73 -3.01 1.49 -1.23
CA TYR A 73 -3.17 2.92 -1.49
C TYR A 73 -2.79 3.75 -0.27
N PRO A 74 -2.10 4.87 -0.48
CA PRO A 74 -1.62 5.70 0.62
C PRO A 74 -2.73 6.57 1.21
N ARG A 75 -2.51 6.96 2.47
CA ARG A 75 -3.33 7.98 3.11
C ARG A 75 -2.91 9.34 2.60
N PHE A 76 -3.89 10.25 2.48
CA PHE A 76 -3.58 11.65 2.28
C PHE A 76 -2.97 12.19 3.57
N ARG A 77 -1.87 12.91 3.44
CA ARG A 77 -1.24 13.55 4.58
C ARG A 77 -1.70 15.00 4.66
N SER A 78 -1.80 15.48 5.88
CA SER A 78 -2.20 16.88 6.10
C SER A 78 -1.30 17.86 5.37
N ILE A 79 -0.01 17.56 5.35
CA ILE A 79 0.96 18.45 4.70
C ILE A 79 0.72 18.50 3.19
N ASP A 80 0.35 17.38 2.58
CA ASP A 80 0.06 17.35 1.15
C ASP A 80 -1.14 18.23 0.84
N LEU A 81 -2.17 18.11 1.66
CA LEU A 81 -3.37 18.90 1.49
C LEU A 81 -3.10 20.39 1.74
N GLY A 82 -2.30 20.67 2.76
CA GLY A 82 -1.92 22.05 3.05
C GLY A 82 -1.13 22.69 1.93
N ASP A 83 -0.23 21.95 1.31
CA ASP A 83 0.55 22.44 0.19
C ASP A 83 -0.34 22.73 -1.02
N ILE A 84 -1.31 21.87 -1.27
CA ILE A 84 -2.25 22.07 -2.36
C ILE A 84 -3.06 23.35 -2.13
N VAL A 85 -3.55 23.55 -0.92
CA VAL A 85 -4.33 24.73 -0.59
C VAL A 85 -3.49 26.00 -0.75
N ARG A 86 -2.25 25.99 -0.28
CA ARG A 86 -1.38 27.15 -0.42
C ARG A 86 -1.07 27.46 -1.87
N ALA A 87 -0.79 26.42 -2.64
CA ALA A 87 -0.43 26.58 -4.03
C ALA A 87 -1.63 27.02 -4.87
N GLY A 88 -2.78 26.48 -4.55
CA GLY A 88 -3.99 26.76 -5.29
C GLY A 88 -4.74 27.92 -4.74
N GLY A 89 -4.33 28.29 -3.67
CA GLY A 89 -4.85 29.23 -3.20
C GLY A 89 -5.23 29.90 -2.36
N ARG A 90 -5.05 29.70 -2.59
CA ARG A 90 -5.47 30.10 -2.05
C ARG A 90 -6.26 30.72 -2.41
N ALA A 91 -6.21 30.85 -2.58
CA ALA A 91 -6.91 31.41 -2.86
C ALA A 91 -8.07 31.41 -2.59
N ARG A 92 -8.24 31.36 -2.27
CA ARG A 92 -9.31 31.27 -2.00
C ARG A 92 -9.75 31.62 -1.53
#